data_7df9adf6432785f2ed27d0a6895bdde9
#
_entry.id   7df9adf6432785f2ed27d0a6895bdde9
#
_cell.length_a   1.000
_cell.length_b   1.000
_cell.length_c   1.000
_cell.angle_alpha   90.00
_cell.angle_beta   90.00
_cell.angle_gamma   90.00
#
_symmetry.space_group_name_H-M   'P 1'
#
loop_
_entity.id
_entity.type
_entity.pdbx_description
1 polymer ?
#
loop_
_entity_poly.entity_id
_entity_poly.type
_entity_poly.pdbx_seq_one_letter_code
_entity_poly.pdbx_strand_id
1 'polypeptide(L)'
;MAAAAQPHYLQTMTAHDLDLDQVVWAKVKGFSFWPGQIFEEDDKEVVPAGTVPVRFLDDNSWTYCKPLDIMDFVADYDATYEVAMPKDKEQRRKFLRAVRAGRQLTSMTGWIQCEVS
;
A
#
# COMPACT_ATOMS: atom_id res chain seq x y z
N MET A 1 3.26 -20.43 -22.84
CA MET A 1 3.14 -20.03 -22.56
C MET A 1 3.13 -19.53 -22.09
N ALA A 2 3.18 -19.44 -21.91
CA ALA A 2 3.01 -18.87 -21.43
C ALA A 2 3.07 -18.39 -20.78
N ALA A 3 3.02 -18.33 -20.86
CA ALA A 3 2.85 -17.91 -20.28
C ALA A 3 2.94 -17.73 -19.49
N ALA A 4 2.97 -18.00 -19.58
CA ALA A 4 2.84 -17.91 -18.86
C ALA A 4 3.29 -17.55 -18.12
N ALA A 5 3.58 -17.58 -18.22
CA ALA A 5 3.83 -17.26 -17.52
C ALA A 5 4.15 -16.57 -16.96
N GLN A 6 4.17 -16.21 -16.83
CA GLN A 6 4.29 -15.58 -16.29
C GLN A 6 4.25 -14.82 -15.95
N PRO A 7 4.28 -14.50 -16.16
CA PRO A 7 4.15 -13.71 -15.61
C PRO A 7 3.79 -13.11 -15.04
N HIS A 8 3.65 -12.95 -14.89
CA HIS A 8 3.31 -12.51 -14.24
C HIS A 8 2.71 -12.39 -13.48
N TYR A 9 2.22 -12.64 -14.13
CA TYR A 9 1.59 -12.55 -13.21
C TYR A 9 2.06 -12.44 -12.10
N LEU A 10 2.66 -12.74 -12.53
CA LEU A 10 3.23 -12.71 -11.65
C LEU A 10 2.93 -11.92 -10.67
N GLN A 11 2.92 -11.26 -10.65
CA GLN A 11 2.73 -10.54 -9.70
C GLN A 11 1.71 -9.60 -9.81
N THR A 12 0.86 -9.72 -10.63
CA THR A 12 -0.27 -8.85 -10.78
C THR A 12 -1.33 -9.26 -9.80
N MET A 13 -1.64 -8.39 -8.87
CA MET A 13 -2.71 -8.64 -7.92
C MET A 13 -4.03 -8.26 -8.55
N THR A 14 -5.07 -8.98 -8.15
CA THR A 14 -6.43 -8.63 -8.54
C THR A 14 -7.15 -8.16 -7.29
N ALA A 15 -8.38 -7.66 -7.47
CA ALA A 15 -9.15 -7.22 -6.31
C ALA A 15 -9.41 -8.37 -5.33
N HIS A 16 -9.39 -9.61 -5.83
CA HIS A 16 -9.63 -10.76 -4.96
C HIS A 16 -8.42 -11.11 -4.11
N ASP A 17 -7.24 -10.62 -4.49
CA ASP A 17 -6.02 -10.89 -3.74
C ASP A 17 -5.80 -9.90 -2.62
N LEU A 18 -6.69 -8.92 -2.48
CA LEU A 18 -6.55 -7.84 -1.52
C LEU A 18 -7.64 -7.94 -0.48
N ASP A 19 -7.25 -7.91 0.78
CA ASP A 19 -8.18 -8.09 1.88
C ASP A 19 -8.52 -6.76 2.53
N LEU A 20 -9.70 -6.73 3.17
CA LEU A 20 -10.06 -5.58 3.97
C LEU A 20 -9.03 -5.35 5.06
N ASP A 21 -8.77 -4.09 5.32
CA ASP A 21 -7.82 -3.66 6.35
C ASP A 21 -6.37 -4.02 6.04
N GLN A 22 -6.11 -4.62 4.89
CA GLN A 22 -4.74 -4.92 4.50
C GLN A 22 -3.96 -3.62 4.31
N VAL A 23 -2.74 -3.57 4.84
CA VAL A 23 -1.87 -2.42 4.64
C VAL A 23 -1.07 -2.65 3.37
N VAL A 24 -1.06 -1.63 2.54
CA VAL A 24 -0.48 -1.73 1.20
C VAL A 24 0.35 -0.49 0.89
N TRP A 25 1.16 -0.61 -0.16
CA TRP A 25 1.75 0.54 -0.83
C TRP A 25 0.84 0.85 -2.00
N ALA A 26 0.35 2.06 -2.08
CA ALA A 26 -0.53 2.43 -3.18
C ALA A 26 0.06 3.62 -3.92
N LYS A 27 0.00 3.57 -5.24
CA LYS A 27 0.54 4.61 -6.09
C LYS A 27 -0.59 5.39 -6.71
N VAL A 28 -0.50 6.70 -6.61
CA VAL A 28 -1.46 7.60 -7.22
C VAL A 28 -0.75 8.33 -8.36
N LYS A 29 -1.46 8.55 -9.44
CA LYS A 29 -0.89 9.21 -10.60
C LYS A 29 -0.22 10.51 -10.19
N GLY A 30 1.03 10.69 -10.60
CA GLY A 30 1.77 11.89 -10.27
C GLY A 30 2.51 11.84 -8.95
N PHE A 31 2.33 10.77 -8.19
CA PHE A 31 2.99 10.62 -6.89
C PHE A 31 3.64 9.27 -6.80
N SER A 32 4.54 9.12 -5.86
CA SER A 32 5.16 7.84 -5.61
C SER A 32 4.26 7.01 -4.69
N PHE A 33 4.73 5.82 -4.33
CA PHE A 33 3.98 4.95 -3.43
C PHE A 33 3.87 5.56 -2.04
N TRP A 34 2.73 5.32 -1.41
CA TRP A 34 2.47 5.80 -0.05
C TRP A 34 1.77 4.71 0.71
N PRO A 35 2.05 4.53 2.00
CA PRO A 35 1.34 3.52 2.78
C PRO A 35 -0.14 3.83 2.86
N GLY A 36 -0.94 2.79 2.66
CA GLY A 36 -2.38 2.92 2.72
C GLY A 36 -2.99 1.68 3.31
N GLN A 37 -4.28 1.72 3.51
CA GLN A 37 -5.02 0.60 4.05
C GLN A 37 -6.31 0.46 3.28
N ILE A 38 -6.60 -0.77 2.88
CA ILE A 38 -7.83 -1.06 2.15
C ILE A 38 -8.99 -0.96 3.10
N PHE A 39 -10.05 -0.29 2.69
CA PHE A 39 -11.21 -0.15 3.52
C PHE A 39 -12.46 -0.55 2.75
N GLU A 40 -13.56 -0.72 3.47
CA GLU A 40 -14.81 -1.13 2.87
C GLU A 40 -15.68 0.10 2.65
N GLU A 41 -16.07 0.31 1.38
CA GLU A 41 -17.00 1.37 1.03
C GLU A 41 -18.41 0.90 1.31
N ASP A 42 -19.20 1.72 2.01
CA ASP A 42 -20.56 1.35 2.37
C ASP A 42 -21.42 1.15 1.12
N ASP A 43 -21.28 2.03 0.15
CA ASP A 43 -22.02 1.92 -1.10
C ASP A 43 -21.12 1.34 -2.17
N LYS A 44 -21.24 0.05 -2.38
CA LYS A 44 -20.37 -0.64 -3.30
C LYS A 44 -20.60 -0.25 -4.76
N GLU A 45 -21.75 0.35 -5.03
CA GLU A 45 -22.04 0.75 -6.40
C GLU A 45 -21.23 1.96 -6.84
N VAL A 46 -20.70 2.74 -5.87
CA VAL A 46 -19.89 3.89 -6.25
C VAL A 46 -18.43 3.50 -6.48
N VAL A 47 -18.05 2.27 -6.17
CA VAL A 47 -16.67 1.82 -6.38
C VAL A 47 -16.50 1.46 -7.85
N PRO A 48 -15.60 2.14 -8.57
CA PRO A 48 -15.40 1.79 -9.99
C PRO A 48 -14.96 0.35 -10.14
N ALA A 49 -15.47 -0.30 -11.19
CA ALA A 49 -15.14 -1.69 -11.42
C ALA A 49 -13.65 -1.89 -11.51
N GLY A 50 -13.16 -2.95 -10.86
CA GLY A 50 -11.76 -3.30 -10.91
C GLY A 50 -10.87 -2.47 -10.01
N THR A 51 -11.45 -1.66 -9.12
CA THR A 51 -10.65 -0.88 -8.17
C THR A 51 -10.99 -1.28 -6.75
N VAL A 52 -10.14 -0.85 -5.82
CA VAL A 52 -10.40 -1.03 -4.39
C VAL A 52 -10.19 0.29 -3.68
N PRO A 53 -10.98 0.56 -2.64
CA PRO A 53 -10.81 1.80 -1.87
C PRO A 53 -9.61 1.69 -0.94
N VAL A 54 -8.76 2.69 -0.99
CA VAL A 54 -7.55 2.75 -0.14
C VAL A 54 -7.54 4.10 0.54
N ARG A 55 -7.39 4.09 1.86
CA ARG A 55 -7.17 5.33 2.59
C ARG A 55 -5.69 5.43 2.92
N PHE A 56 -5.13 6.61 2.78
CA PHE A 56 -3.70 6.78 2.99
C PHE A 56 -3.43 7.02 4.46
N LEU A 57 -2.38 6.38 4.96
CA LEU A 57 -2.06 6.47 6.38
C LEU A 57 -1.43 7.82 6.70
N ASP A 58 -1.78 8.33 7.88
CA ASP A 58 -1.27 9.60 8.36
C ASP A 58 -1.56 10.74 7.38
N ASP A 59 -2.69 10.62 6.68
CA ASP A 59 -3.14 11.59 5.71
C ASP A 59 -4.64 11.42 5.61
N ASN A 60 -5.38 12.49 5.45
CA ASN A 60 -6.83 12.40 5.46
C ASN A 60 -7.41 12.17 4.07
N SER A 61 -6.67 11.53 3.20
CA SER A 61 -7.13 11.29 1.85
C SER A 61 -7.34 9.81 1.60
N TRP A 62 -8.12 9.52 0.56
CA TRP A 62 -8.36 8.16 0.12
C TRP A 62 -8.68 8.20 -1.36
N THR A 63 -8.61 7.05 -2.01
CA THR A 63 -8.91 6.99 -3.43
C THR A 63 -9.26 5.55 -3.80
N TYR A 64 -9.74 5.38 -5.02
CA TYR A 64 -9.96 4.06 -5.58
C TYR A 64 -8.74 3.71 -6.42
N CYS A 65 -8.05 2.65 -6.06
CA CYS A 65 -6.82 2.25 -6.73
C CYS A 65 -7.03 1.00 -7.55
N LYS A 66 -6.35 0.91 -8.67
CA LYS A 66 -6.30 -0.31 -9.44
C LYS A 66 -5.31 -1.26 -8.78
N PRO A 67 -5.58 -2.57 -8.80
CA PRO A 67 -4.63 -3.51 -8.18
C PRO A 67 -3.21 -3.40 -8.72
N LEU A 68 -3.04 -2.99 -9.97
CA LEU A 68 -1.72 -2.79 -10.54
C LEU A 68 -0.92 -1.73 -9.81
N ASP A 69 -1.58 -0.80 -9.14
CA ASP A 69 -0.94 0.29 -8.43
C ASP A 69 -0.80 0.01 -6.96
N ILE A 70 -1.02 -1.23 -6.55
CA ILE A 70 -1.02 -1.62 -5.14
C ILE A 70 -0.06 -2.78 -4.94
N MET A 71 0.72 -2.72 -3.87
CA MET A 71 1.58 -3.82 -3.47
C MET A 71 1.43 -4.07 -1.99
N ASP A 72 1.64 -5.31 -1.57
CA ASP A 72 1.56 -5.62 -0.15
C ASP A 72 2.65 -4.87 0.60
N PHE A 73 2.27 -4.24 1.70
CA PHE A 73 3.19 -3.41 2.44
C PHE A 73 4.37 -4.20 3.01
N VAL A 74 4.09 -5.35 3.61
CA VAL A 74 5.13 -6.14 4.25
C VAL A 74 6.01 -6.85 3.22
N ALA A 75 5.38 -7.52 2.25
CA ALA A 75 6.12 -8.32 1.29
C ALA A 75 7.07 -7.48 0.45
N ASP A 76 6.66 -6.27 0.11
CA ASP A 76 7.44 -5.41 -0.77
C ASP A 76 8.06 -4.23 -0.02
N TYR A 77 8.23 -4.37 1.29
CA TYR A 77 8.61 -3.25 2.13
C TYR A 77 9.95 -2.61 1.74
N ASP A 78 11.01 -3.41 1.71
CA ASP A 78 12.35 -2.83 1.54
C ASP A 78 12.52 -2.13 0.20
N ALA A 79 12.13 -2.79 -0.87
CA ALA A 79 12.33 -2.22 -2.20
C ALA A 79 11.47 -0.98 -2.42
N THR A 80 10.22 -1.04 -1.95
CA THR A 80 9.32 0.08 -2.16
C THR A 80 9.65 1.26 -1.28
N TYR A 81 10.06 0.99 -0.05
CA TYR A 81 10.43 2.04 0.89
C TYR A 81 11.50 2.95 0.30
N GLU A 82 12.51 2.36 -0.32
CA GLU A 82 13.60 3.15 -0.87
C GLU A 82 13.17 4.01 -2.04
N VAL A 83 12.40 3.43 -2.97
CA VAL A 83 12.00 4.20 -4.15
C VAL A 83 10.92 5.21 -3.84
N ALA A 84 10.15 4.98 -2.78
CA ALA A 84 9.05 5.88 -2.44
C ALA A 84 9.48 7.04 -1.56
N MET A 85 10.65 6.95 -0.95
CA MET A 85 11.12 7.97 -0.02
C MET A 85 11.16 9.33 -0.70
N PRO A 86 10.40 10.30 -0.20
CA PRO A 86 10.41 11.63 -0.81
C PRO A 86 11.74 12.33 -0.61
N LYS A 87 12.11 13.13 -1.57
CA LYS A 87 13.33 13.92 -1.45
C LYS A 87 13.09 15.19 -0.65
N ASP A 88 11.88 15.72 -0.72
CA ASP A 88 11.52 16.90 0.04
C ASP A 88 11.45 16.58 1.53
N LYS A 89 12.08 17.42 2.33
CA LYS A 89 12.19 17.17 3.76
C LYS A 89 10.84 17.09 4.45
N GLU A 90 9.92 17.97 4.08
CA GLU A 90 8.60 17.99 4.68
C GLU A 90 7.81 16.76 4.32
N GLN A 91 7.85 16.38 3.06
CA GLN A 91 7.16 15.18 2.61
C GLN A 91 7.79 13.92 3.18
N ARG A 92 9.11 13.93 3.36
CA ARG A 92 9.79 12.79 3.96
C ARG A 92 9.33 12.57 5.39
N ARG A 93 9.14 13.65 6.14
CA ARG A 93 8.67 13.54 7.51
C ARG A 93 7.29 12.90 7.56
N LYS A 94 6.39 13.34 6.68
CA LYS A 94 5.05 12.77 6.62
C LYS A 94 5.10 11.31 6.19
N PHE A 95 5.95 11.02 5.22
CA PHE A 95 6.11 9.65 4.72
C PHE A 95 6.56 8.72 5.83
N LEU A 96 7.54 9.15 6.62
CA LEU A 96 8.07 8.30 7.69
C LEU A 96 7.01 8.04 8.76
N ARG A 97 6.14 9.01 9.04
CA ARG A 97 5.06 8.78 9.99
C ARG A 97 4.05 7.79 9.44
N ALA A 98 3.75 7.89 8.14
CA ALA A 98 2.83 6.96 7.51
C ALA A 98 3.41 5.54 7.51
N VAL A 99 4.70 5.42 7.25
CA VAL A 99 5.37 4.12 7.26
C VAL A 99 5.32 3.52 8.66
N ARG A 100 5.56 4.33 9.68
CA ARG A 100 5.49 3.85 11.05
C ARG A 100 4.09 3.32 11.37
N ALA A 101 3.06 4.05 10.94
CA ALA A 101 1.70 3.61 11.17
C ALA A 101 1.43 2.28 10.48
N GLY A 102 1.93 2.11 9.25
CA GLY A 102 1.76 0.87 8.53
C GLY A 102 2.47 -0.30 9.22
N ARG A 103 3.66 -0.05 9.73
CA ARG A 103 4.40 -1.09 10.44
C ARG A 103 3.65 -1.55 11.69
N GLN A 104 3.03 -0.60 12.38
CA GLN A 104 2.27 -0.95 13.57
C GLN A 104 1.03 -1.77 13.23
N LEU A 105 0.36 -1.40 12.15
CA LEU A 105 -0.86 -2.09 11.75
C LEU A 105 -0.57 -3.49 11.23
N THR A 106 0.60 -3.72 10.68
CA THR A 106 0.93 -5.01 10.10
C THR A 106 1.63 -5.96 11.06
N SER A 107 1.77 -5.54 12.29
CA SER A 107 2.49 -6.34 13.29
C SER A 107 3.96 -6.52 12.96
N MET A 108 4.51 -5.63 12.14
CA MET A 108 5.96 -5.57 12.00
C MET A 108 6.57 -5.08 13.30
N THR A 109 5.73 -4.86 14.29
CA THR A 109 6.14 -4.44 15.59
C THR A 109 7.08 -5.41 16.28
N GLY A 110 7.06 -6.66 15.83
CA GLY A 110 7.96 -7.63 16.45
C GLY A 110 9.40 -7.18 16.40
N TRP A 111 9.87 -6.76 15.24
CA TRP A 111 11.25 -6.33 15.16
C TRP A 111 11.43 -4.88 15.61
N ILE A 112 10.35 -4.12 15.62
CA ILE A 112 10.42 -2.80 16.22
C ILE A 112 10.60 -2.93 17.72
N GLN A 113 9.92 -3.88 18.33
CA GLN A 113 10.07 -4.13 19.75
C GLN A 113 11.48 -4.56 20.10
N CYS A 114 12.08 -5.32 19.24
CA CYS A 114 13.45 -5.71 19.47
C CYS A 114 14.38 -4.51 19.52
N GLU A 115 14.05 -3.49 18.75
CA GLU A 115 14.86 -2.30 18.74
C GLU A 115 14.70 -1.50 20.02
N VAL A 116 13.52 -1.49 20.58
CA VAL A 116 13.28 -0.68 21.77
C VAL A 116 13.46 -1.45 23.05
N SER A 117 13.51 -2.75 22.95
CA SER A 117 13.76 -3.57 24.14
C SER A 117 15.25 -3.69 24.44
#